data_9048a5cc415c1e33203384b236da2d11
#
_entry.id   9048a5cc415c1e33203384b236da2d11
#
_cell.length_a   1.000
_cell.length_b   1.000
_cell.length_c   1.000
_cell.angle_alpha   90.00
_cell.angle_beta   90.00
_cell.angle_gamma   90.00
#
_symmetry.space_group_name_H-M   'P 1'
#
loop_
_entity.id
_entity.type
_entity.pdbx_description
1 polymer ?
#
loop_
_entity_poly.entity_id
_entity_poly.type
_entity_poly.pdbx_seq_one_letter_code
_entity_poly.pdbx_strand_id
1 'polypeptide(L)'
;MDAVKKQLDRFTHTAFQVSAYEPYIELAEKLNARAPFSGDAKTIFFTTGGEATENAVKIARAATGRNGVIAFCGGFHGRTLLASALTGKVLPYKAPFGTLPGEVYHIPFPDNHDITVEDSLKMLHFLFAADISPNNVAAIIIEPVQGEGGFRVAPTALLKQLRAICDQHGIKLIADEVQSGFARTGKLFGIEHSGVEPDLVCIAKSLAGGFPLSGVIGRAELMDSVPPGGLGGTYAGAPLGCAAGLAVLDIIEEEKLLDRANNMGERLKARIASWHKRTDMLPISMPRGLGAMVAFDILERHAGVEQRKGFGSKLCARACEKGLILLACGVQGATIRILTPLTASDELVDEGLDIIEQILLEEAKA
;
A
#
# COMPACT_ATOMS: atom_id res chain seq x y z
N MET A 1 20.75 2.77 -11.40
CA MET A 1 21.10 4.08 -12.05
C MET A 1 21.52 3.92 -13.49
N ASP A 2 22.28 2.87 -13.86
CA ASP A 2 22.85 2.73 -15.22
C ASP A 2 21.80 2.52 -16.30
N ALA A 3 20.72 1.79 -16.01
CA ALA A 3 19.57 1.67 -16.93
C ALA A 3 18.97 3.03 -17.29
N VAL A 4 18.83 3.93 -16.31
CA VAL A 4 18.31 5.29 -16.53
C VAL A 4 19.28 6.15 -17.35
N LYS A 5 20.60 6.07 -17.06
CA LYS A 5 21.61 6.77 -17.85
C LYS A 5 21.59 6.32 -19.31
N LYS A 6 21.55 5.00 -19.55
CA LYS A 6 21.41 4.45 -20.90
C LYS A 6 20.14 4.94 -21.62
N GLN A 7 19.03 5.08 -20.88
CA GLN A 7 17.80 5.60 -21.46
C GLN A 7 17.88 7.12 -21.76
N LEU A 8 18.58 7.90 -20.91
CA LEU A 8 18.84 9.33 -21.17
C LEU A 8 19.60 9.56 -22.48
N ASP A 9 20.57 8.68 -22.77
CA ASP A 9 21.37 8.75 -24.04
C ASP A 9 20.52 8.43 -25.29
N ARG A 10 19.36 7.77 -25.12
CA ARG A 10 18.44 7.45 -26.22
C ARG A 10 17.40 8.55 -26.44
N PHE A 11 16.49 8.73 -25.48
CA PHE A 11 15.45 9.77 -25.49
C PHE A 11 14.78 9.86 -24.11
N THR A 12 14.20 11.02 -23.81
CA THR A 12 13.55 11.30 -22.53
C THR A 12 12.02 11.24 -22.61
N HIS A 13 11.44 11.53 -23.78
CA HIS A 13 9.99 11.62 -23.94
C HIS A 13 9.55 11.58 -25.40
N THR A 14 8.44 10.89 -25.69
CA THR A 14 7.75 10.91 -26.99
C THR A 14 6.24 10.94 -26.88
N ALA A 15 5.66 10.99 -25.68
CA ALA A 15 4.24 10.72 -25.40
C ALA A 15 3.79 9.35 -25.93
N PHE A 16 3.76 8.32 -25.08
CA PHE A 16 3.45 6.93 -25.47
C PHE A 16 2.16 6.78 -26.28
N GLN A 17 1.17 7.62 -26.00
CA GLN A 17 -0.12 7.65 -26.73
C GLN A 17 0.03 8.03 -28.23
N VAL A 18 1.13 8.71 -28.58
CA VAL A 18 1.43 9.13 -29.96
C VAL A 18 2.43 8.19 -30.62
N SER A 19 3.48 7.83 -29.90
CA SER A 19 4.54 6.95 -30.38
C SER A 19 4.97 5.99 -29.29
N ALA A 20 4.65 4.72 -29.48
CA ALA A 20 5.05 3.66 -28.56
C ALA A 20 6.58 3.50 -28.49
N TYR A 21 7.08 3.07 -27.33
CA TYR A 21 8.50 2.80 -27.09
C TYR A 21 8.74 1.56 -26.23
N GLU A 22 9.87 0.92 -26.49
CA GLU A 22 10.24 -0.38 -25.92
C GLU A 22 10.16 -0.45 -24.41
N PRO A 23 10.77 0.49 -23.60
CA PRO A 23 10.79 0.33 -22.15
C PRO A 23 9.39 0.27 -21.52
N TYR A 24 8.39 0.94 -22.11
CA TYR A 24 7.00 0.86 -21.63
C TYR A 24 6.41 -0.52 -21.91
N ILE A 25 6.57 -1.01 -23.16
CA ILE A 25 6.03 -2.29 -23.58
C ILE A 25 6.67 -3.43 -22.79
N GLU A 26 8.00 -3.45 -22.72
CA GLU A 26 8.76 -4.49 -22.01
C GLU A 26 8.38 -4.54 -20.52
N LEU A 27 8.27 -3.39 -19.86
CA LEU A 27 7.84 -3.34 -18.45
C LEU A 27 6.40 -3.84 -18.29
N ALA A 28 5.50 -3.46 -19.18
CA ALA A 28 4.12 -3.94 -19.14
C ALA A 28 4.04 -5.47 -19.33
N GLU A 29 4.79 -6.03 -20.28
CA GLU A 29 4.85 -7.49 -20.51
C GLU A 29 5.41 -8.22 -19.28
N LYS A 30 6.52 -7.74 -18.69
CA LYS A 30 7.10 -8.33 -17.48
C LYS A 30 6.13 -8.28 -16.29
N LEU A 31 5.34 -7.21 -16.14
CA LEU A 31 4.34 -7.09 -15.07
C LEU A 31 3.11 -7.94 -15.34
N ASN A 32 2.64 -8.02 -16.60
CA ASN A 32 1.53 -8.89 -16.98
C ASN A 32 1.84 -10.36 -16.67
N ALA A 33 3.06 -10.80 -16.97
CA ALA A 33 3.52 -12.16 -16.66
C ALA A 33 3.61 -12.47 -15.15
N ARG A 34 3.59 -11.44 -14.30
CA ARG A 34 3.70 -11.54 -12.84
C ARG A 34 2.44 -11.10 -12.11
N ALA A 35 1.34 -10.88 -12.85
CA ALA A 35 0.06 -10.46 -12.26
C ALA A 35 -0.40 -11.48 -11.19
N PRO A 36 -0.89 -11.02 -10.01
CA PRO A 36 -1.30 -11.92 -8.93
C PRO A 36 -2.71 -12.48 -9.15
N PHE A 37 -3.03 -12.85 -10.37
CA PHE A 37 -4.28 -13.50 -10.79
C PHE A 37 -4.08 -14.31 -12.05
N SER A 38 -4.93 -15.30 -12.26
CA SER A 38 -4.94 -16.16 -13.45
C SER A 38 -5.61 -15.47 -14.65
N GLY A 39 -5.22 -15.89 -15.86
CA GLY A 39 -5.72 -15.36 -17.14
C GLY A 39 -4.88 -14.19 -17.68
N ASP A 40 -5.35 -13.61 -18.78
CA ASP A 40 -4.64 -12.54 -19.46
C ASP A 40 -4.67 -11.23 -18.68
N ALA A 41 -3.52 -10.57 -18.60
CA ALA A 41 -3.34 -9.29 -17.93
C ALA A 41 -2.92 -8.20 -18.91
N LYS A 42 -3.29 -6.96 -18.59
CA LYS A 42 -2.79 -5.74 -19.25
C LYS A 42 -2.37 -4.73 -18.21
N THR A 43 -1.33 -3.95 -18.54
CA THR A 43 -0.82 -2.88 -17.67
C THR A 43 -0.88 -1.54 -18.39
N ILE A 44 -1.34 -0.52 -17.68
CA ILE A 44 -1.22 0.88 -18.08
C ILE A 44 -0.43 1.64 -17.01
N PHE A 45 0.46 2.54 -17.46
CA PHE A 45 1.25 3.36 -16.53
C PHE A 45 0.73 4.78 -16.40
N PHE A 46 1.05 5.38 -15.24
CA PHE A 46 0.82 6.76 -14.86
C PHE A 46 2.05 7.30 -14.13
N THR A 47 1.93 8.46 -13.48
CA THR A 47 3.08 9.09 -12.79
C THR A 47 3.03 8.86 -11.28
N THR A 48 1.85 8.90 -10.66
CA THR A 48 1.69 8.85 -9.20
C THR A 48 0.72 7.77 -8.73
N GLY A 49 0.87 7.32 -7.47
CA GLY A 49 -0.03 6.33 -6.88
C GLY A 49 -1.49 6.79 -6.84
N GLY A 50 -1.74 8.09 -6.62
CA GLY A 50 -3.10 8.65 -6.67
C GLY A 50 -3.73 8.53 -8.06
N GLU A 51 -2.96 8.73 -9.13
CA GLU A 51 -3.44 8.48 -10.49
C GLU A 51 -3.75 6.99 -10.72
N ALA A 52 -2.90 6.09 -10.22
CA ALA A 52 -3.15 4.65 -10.33
C ALA A 52 -4.47 4.26 -9.66
N THR A 53 -4.72 4.71 -8.42
CA THR A 53 -5.95 4.40 -7.70
C THR A 53 -7.19 5.01 -8.36
N GLU A 54 -7.12 6.26 -8.82
CA GLU A 54 -8.24 6.89 -9.53
C GLU A 54 -8.53 6.20 -10.88
N ASN A 55 -7.49 5.81 -11.62
CA ASN A 55 -7.70 5.11 -12.89
C ASN A 55 -8.18 3.66 -12.68
N ALA A 56 -7.78 2.97 -11.61
CA ALA A 56 -8.38 1.68 -11.26
C ALA A 56 -9.89 1.80 -10.99
N VAL A 57 -10.31 2.86 -10.28
CA VAL A 57 -11.75 3.16 -10.09
C VAL A 57 -12.44 3.48 -11.43
N LYS A 58 -11.80 4.28 -12.31
CA LYS A 58 -12.35 4.57 -13.66
C LYS A 58 -12.56 3.29 -14.47
N ILE A 59 -11.58 2.38 -14.47
CA ILE A 59 -11.67 1.08 -15.15
C ILE A 59 -12.82 0.25 -14.56
N ALA A 60 -12.91 0.13 -13.24
CA ALA A 60 -14.00 -0.61 -12.59
C ALA A 60 -15.38 -0.03 -12.92
N ARG A 61 -15.51 1.31 -12.91
CA ARG A 61 -16.76 2.00 -13.30
C ARG A 61 -17.11 1.76 -14.76
N ALA A 62 -16.14 1.85 -15.68
CA ALA A 62 -16.37 1.58 -17.10
C ALA A 62 -16.81 0.14 -17.35
N ALA A 63 -16.14 -0.83 -16.71
CA ALA A 63 -16.42 -2.26 -16.87
C ALA A 63 -17.78 -2.69 -16.28
N THR A 64 -18.26 -1.99 -15.25
CA THR A 64 -19.50 -2.36 -14.56
C THR A 64 -20.70 -1.47 -14.90
N GLY A 65 -20.48 -0.27 -15.42
CA GLY A 65 -21.53 0.76 -15.57
C GLY A 65 -22.04 1.31 -14.23
N ARG A 66 -21.33 1.10 -13.11
CA ARG A 66 -21.73 1.44 -11.75
C ARG A 66 -20.85 2.55 -11.18
N ASN A 67 -21.30 3.23 -10.10
CA ASN A 67 -20.59 4.39 -9.55
C ASN A 67 -19.99 4.16 -8.16
N GLY A 68 -20.63 3.36 -7.31
CA GLY A 68 -20.24 3.20 -5.91
C GLY A 68 -18.88 2.54 -5.74
N VAL A 69 -18.11 3.02 -4.77
CA VAL A 69 -16.83 2.40 -4.38
C VAL A 69 -16.81 2.26 -2.85
N ILE A 70 -16.44 1.09 -2.39
CA ILE A 70 -16.25 0.82 -0.96
C ILE A 70 -14.76 0.81 -0.66
N ALA A 71 -14.37 1.57 0.35
CA ALA A 71 -13.01 1.65 0.89
C ALA A 71 -13.00 1.36 2.39
N PHE A 72 -11.84 1.33 3.01
CA PHE A 72 -11.69 0.98 4.43
C PHE A 72 -11.22 2.16 5.28
N CYS A 73 -11.76 2.28 6.49
CA CYS A 73 -11.24 3.19 7.50
C CYS A 73 -9.74 2.91 7.75
N GLY A 74 -8.95 3.96 7.91
CA GLY A 74 -7.48 3.85 8.06
C GLY A 74 -6.73 3.66 6.74
N GLY A 75 -7.40 3.36 5.62
CA GLY A 75 -6.77 3.23 4.30
C GLY A 75 -6.25 4.56 3.76
N PHE A 76 -5.25 4.49 2.86
CA PHE A 76 -4.68 5.65 2.19
C PHE A 76 -4.44 5.36 0.71
N HIS A 77 -5.15 6.11 -0.16
CA HIS A 77 -5.15 5.85 -1.60
C HIS A 77 -4.62 7.01 -2.45
N GLY A 78 -4.13 8.08 -1.83
CA GLY A 78 -3.57 9.24 -2.53
C GLY A 78 -4.12 10.57 -2.04
N ARG A 79 -3.78 11.66 -2.76
CA ARG A 79 -4.10 13.04 -2.38
C ARG A 79 -4.84 13.84 -3.46
N THR A 80 -5.18 13.24 -4.58
CA THR A 80 -6.14 13.81 -5.54
C THR A 80 -7.55 13.74 -4.95
N LEU A 81 -8.52 14.46 -5.50
CA LEU A 81 -9.84 14.59 -4.85
C LEU A 81 -10.55 13.25 -4.64
N LEU A 82 -10.57 12.36 -5.65
CA LEU A 82 -11.18 11.04 -5.49
C LEU A 82 -10.33 10.14 -4.60
N ALA A 83 -9.00 10.15 -4.74
CA ALA A 83 -8.12 9.38 -3.86
C ALA A 83 -8.23 9.84 -2.39
N SER A 84 -8.43 11.14 -2.15
CA SER A 84 -8.75 11.67 -0.81
C SER A 84 -10.12 11.21 -0.34
N ALA A 85 -11.13 11.13 -1.22
CA ALA A 85 -12.44 10.56 -0.86
C ALA A 85 -12.31 9.10 -0.43
N LEU A 86 -11.51 8.29 -1.13
CA LEU A 86 -11.22 6.89 -0.82
C LEU A 86 -10.42 6.71 0.49
N THR A 87 -9.55 7.67 0.82
CA THR A 87 -8.70 7.61 2.02
C THR A 87 -9.55 7.62 3.30
N GLY A 88 -9.30 6.68 4.20
CA GLY A 88 -10.08 6.42 5.42
C GLY A 88 -9.66 7.26 6.66
N LYS A 89 -9.06 8.45 6.47
CA LYS A 89 -8.59 9.31 7.56
C LYS A 89 -8.93 10.78 7.27
N VAL A 90 -9.56 11.46 8.23
CA VAL A 90 -10.05 12.84 8.05
C VAL A 90 -8.89 13.83 8.04
N LEU A 91 -8.10 13.86 9.11
CA LEU A 91 -6.93 14.73 9.22
C LEU A 91 -5.64 13.98 8.88
N PRO A 92 -4.74 14.57 8.11
CA PRO A 92 -4.80 15.87 7.42
C PRO A 92 -5.41 15.81 6.00
N TYR A 93 -5.99 14.69 5.58
CA TYR A 93 -6.21 14.34 4.17
C TYR A 93 -7.52 14.86 3.56
N LYS A 94 -8.55 15.14 4.36
CA LYS A 94 -9.89 15.52 3.87
C LYS A 94 -10.36 16.90 4.35
N ALA A 95 -10.23 17.19 5.64
CA ALA A 95 -10.89 18.29 6.31
C ALA A 95 -10.76 19.67 5.63
N PRO A 96 -9.59 20.10 5.10
CA PRO A 96 -9.45 21.45 4.57
C PRO A 96 -9.88 21.60 3.10
N PHE A 97 -10.34 20.52 2.41
CA PHE A 97 -10.49 20.53 0.96
C PHE A 97 -11.94 20.61 0.47
N GLY A 98 -12.90 20.85 1.37
CA GLY A 98 -14.32 21.00 1.01
C GLY A 98 -14.97 19.70 0.56
N THR A 99 -15.90 19.78 -0.40
CA THR A 99 -16.66 18.64 -0.88
C THR A 99 -15.78 17.74 -1.78
N LEU A 100 -15.66 16.49 -1.39
CA LEU A 100 -14.99 15.45 -2.16
C LEU A 100 -15.99 14.72 -3.08
N PRO A 101 -15.52 14.03 -4.15
CA PRO A 101 -16.39 13.21 -5.00
C PRO A 101 -17.22 12.24 -4.18
N GLY A 102 -18.52 12.13 -4.49
CA GLY A 102 -19.48 11.24 -3.85
C GLY A 102 -19.35 9.79 -4.31
N GLU A 103 -20.30 8.96 -3.85
CA GLU A 103 -20.38 7.53 -4.12
C GLU A 103 -19.18 6.73 -3.59
N VAL A 104 -18.54 7.23 -2.51
CA VAL A 104 -17.47 6.57 -1.79
C VAL A 104 -17.94 6.28 -0.36
N TYR A 105 -17.94 5.02 0.00
CA TYR A 105 -18.42 4.51 1.28
C TYR A 105 -17.26 3.86 2.04
N HIS A 106 -17.27 3.99 3.38
CA HIS A 106 -16.21 3.42 4.21
C HIS A 106 -16.78 2.40 5.18
N ILE A 107 -16.10 1.25 5.28
CA ILE A 107 -16.36 0.25 6.31
C ILE A 107 -15.13 0.13 7.23
N PRO A 108 -15.32 -0.34 8.47
CA PRO A 108 -14.22 -0.56 9.40
C PRO A 108 -13.20 -1.58 8.84
N PHE A 109 -11.91 -1.36 9.10
CA PHE A 109 -10.86 -2.34 8.83
C PHE A 109 -10.59 -3.14 10.11
N PRO A 110 -10.47 -4.48 10.05
CA PRO A 110 -10.18 -5.29 11.24
C PRO A 110 -8.82 -4.93 11.85
N ASP A 111 -8.77 -4.82 13.16
CA ASP A 111 -7.55 -4.45 13.87
C ASP A 111 -7.12 -5.45 14.96
N ASN A 112 -7.85 -6.55 15.09
CA ASN A 112 -7.64 -7.62 16.06
C ASN A 112 -7.81 -7.20 17.55
N HIS A 113 -8.31 -5.99 17.80
CA HIS A 113 -8.61 -5.49 19.15
C HIS A 113 -10.08 -5.13 19.27
N ASP A 114 -10.50 -4.05 18.57
CA ASP A 114 -11.84 -3.49 18.67
C ASP A 114 -12.74 -3.91 17.50
N ILE A 115 -12.15 -4.17 16.33
CA ILE A 115 -12.87 -4.49 15.10
C ILE A 115 -12.47 -5.88 14.60
N THR A 116 -13.42 -6.78 14.59
CA THR A 116 -13.25 -8.13 14.04
C THR A 116 -13.53 -8.17 12.53
N VAL A 117 -13.18 -9.28 11.88
CA VAL A 117 -13.58 -9.55 10.48
C VAL A 117 -15.11 -9.58 10.35
N GLU A 118 -15.78 -10.17 11.32
CA GLU A 118 -17.24 -10.26 11.36
C GLU A 118 -17.89 -8.87 11.47
N ASP A 119 -17.35 -7.97 12.29
CA ASP A 119 -17.84 -6.59 12.38
C ASP A 119 -17.72 -5.85 11.06
N SER A 120 -16.57 -5.98 10.37
CA SER A 120 -16.39 -5.37 9.06
C SER A 120 -17.39 -5.88 8.03
N LEU A 121 -17.62 -7.19 7.98
CA LEU A 121 -18.58 -7.81 7.06
C LEU A 121 -20.02 -7.44 7.42
N LYS A 122 -20.37 -7.38 8.71
CA LYS A 122 -21.66 -6.93 9.18
C LYS A 122 -21.94 -5.50 8.74
N MET A 123 -20.96 -4.62 8.86
CA MET A 123 -21.08 -3.24 8.37
C MET A 123 -21.22 -3.16 6.86
N LEU A 124 -20.52 -4.02 6.10
CA LEU A 124 -20.70 -4.12 4.65
C LEU A 124 -22.12 -4.53 4.27
N HIS A 125 -22.66 -5.56 4.92
CA HIS A 125 -24.04 -5.98 4.68
C HIS A 125 -25.06 -4.92 5.10
N PHE A 126 -24.82 -4.21 6.21
CA PHE A 126 -25.64 -3.09 6.62
C PHE A 126 -25.62 -1.95 5.59
N LEU A 127 -24.45 -1.62 5.06
CA LEU A 127 -24.30 -0.63 3.99
C LEU A 127 -25.11 -1.03 2.74
N PHE A 128 -25.06 -2.29 2.34
CA PHE A 128 -25.85 -2.81 1.21
C PHE A 128 -27.37 -2.75 1.44
N ALA A 129 -27.82 -2.86 2.67
CA ALA A 129 -29.24 -2.80 3.01
C ALA A 129 -29.77 -1.37 3.18
N ALA A 130 -28.92 -0.44 3.65
CA ALA A 130 -29.37 0.86 4.12
C ALA A 130 -28.95 2.05 3.25
N ASP A 131 -27.85 1.94 2.50
CA ASP A 131 -27.21 3.10 1.88
C ASP A 131 -26.97 2.93 0.37
N ILE A 132 -26.38 1.82 -0.07
CA ILE A 132 -26.13 1.54 -1.49
C ILE A 132 -26.42 0.09 -1.86
N SER A 133 -27.26 -0.15 -2.87
CA SER A 133 -27.45 -1.50 -3.40
C SER A 133 -26.11 -2.07 -3.92
N PRO A 134 -25.76 -3.35 -3.64
CA PRO A 134 -24.57 -3.98 -4.20
C PRO A 134 -24.53 -3.95 -5.73
N ASN A 135 -25.68 -3.86 -6.40
CA ASN A 135 -25.77 -3.71 -7.84
C ASN A 135 -25.33 -2.33 -8.37
N ASN A 136 -25.16 -1.35 -7.49
CA ASN A 136 -24.64 -0.02 -7.84
C ASN A 136 -23.17 0.16 -7.45
N VAL A 137 -22.55 -0.85 -6.81
CA VAL A 137 -21.14 -0.82 -6.42
C VAL A 137 -20.29 -1.32 -7.56
N ALA A 138 -19.35 -0.46 -8.03
CA ALA A 138 -18.38 -0.78 -9.07
C ALA A 138 -17.20 -1.57 -8.50
N ALA A 139 -16.69 -1.16 -7.34
CA ALA A 139 -15.49 -1.75 -6.77
C ALA A 139 -15.45 -1.71 -5.23
N ILE A 140 -14.67 -2.64 -4.68
CA ILE A 140 -14.12 -2.57 -3.33
C ILE A 140 -12.62 -2.40 -3.47
N ILE A 141 -12.04 -1.36 -2.85
CA ILE A 141 -10.59 -1.11 -2.83
C ILE A 141 -10.02 -1.38 -1.45
N ILE A 142 -8.91 -2.12 -1.38
CA ILE A 142 -8.25 -2.48 -0.13
C ILE A 142 -6.73 -2.51 -0.29
N GLU A 143 -6.00 -2.02 0.71
CA GLU A 143 -4.57 -2.27 0.86
C GLU A 143 -4.38 -3.65 1.51
N PRO A 144 -3.60 -4.58 0.94
CA PRO A 144 -3.27 -5.86 1.61
C PRO A 144 -2.54 -5.66 2.94
N VAL A 145 -1.79 -4.57 3.05
CA VAL A 145 -1.25 -4.05 4.30
C VAL A 145 -1.46 -2.54 4.33
N GLN A 146 -2.32 -2.06 5.21
CA GLN A 146 -2.58 -0.62 5.35
C GLN A 146 -1.30 0.13 5.74
N GLY A 147 -0.81 0.99 4.85
CA GLY A 147 0.40 1.78 5.10
C GLY A 147 0.20 2.83 6.19
N GLU A 148 -0.61 3.83 5.91
CA GLU A 148 -0.92 4.93 6.83
C GLU A 148 -1.80 4.51 8.01
N GLY A 149 -2.54 3.41 7.89
CA GLY A 149 -3.31 2.79 8.97
C GLY A 149 -2.47 2.13 10.06
N GLY A 150 -1.16 1.97 9.85
CA GLY A 150 -0.23 1.44 10.86
C GLY A 150 0.27 0.03 10.60
N PHE A 151 0.52 -0.31 9.36
CA PHE A 151 0.95 -1.63 8.88
C PHE A 151 0.05 -2.76 9.36
N ARG A 152 -1.26 -2.50 9.29
CA ARG A 152 -2.29 -3.48 9.58
C ARG A 152 -2.48 -4.41 8.40
N VAL A 153 -2.26 -5.68 8.62
CA VAL A 153 -2.41 -6.72 7.58
C VAL A 153 -3.88 -7.06 7.41
N ALA A 154 -4.38 -7.05 6.19
CA ALA A 154 -5.72 -7.53 5.89
C ALA A 154 -5.84 -9.03 6.18
N PRO A 155 -6.73 -9.45 7.11
CA PRO A 155 -6.89 -10.87 7.40
C PRO A 155 -7.31 -11.65 6.16
N THR A 156 -6.68 -12.81 5.93
CA THR A 156 -7.02 -13.70 4.80
C THR A 156 -8.51 -14.06 4.78
N ALA A 157 -9.12 -14.22 5.94
CA ALA A 157 -10.56 -14.49 6.06
C ALA A 157 -11.40 -13.34 5.49
N LEU A 158 -11.04 -12.08 5.77
CA LEU A 158 -11.70 -10.91 5.19
C LEU A 158 -11.56 -10.91 3.67
N LEU A 159 -10.33 -11.04 3.15
CA LEU A 159 -10.07 -10.99 1.72
C LEU A 159 -10.83 -12.08 0.94
N LYS A 160 -10.91 -13.30 1.48
CA LYS A 160 -11.70 -14.40 0.90
C LYS A 160 -13.20 -14.08 0.87
N GLN A 161 -13.75 -13.50 1.95
CA GLN A 161 -15.15 -13.10 1.99
C GLN A 161 -15.45 -11.94 1.04
N LEU A 162 -14.55 -10.94 0.96
CA LEU A 162 -14.69 -9.85 -0.01
C LEU A 162 -14.65 -10.38 -1.45
N ARG A 163 -13.77 -11.34 -1.76
CA ARG A 163 -13.73 -11.95 -3.09
C ARG A 163 -15.06 -12.65 -3.41
N ALA A 164 -15.58 -13.44 -2.49
CA ALA A 164 -16.87 -14.12 -2.68
C ALA A 164 -18.03 -13.13 -2.89
N ILE A 165 -18.09 -12.05 -2.11
CA ILE A 165 -19.09 -10.98 -2.26
C ILE A 165 -18.94 -10.27 -3.61
N CYS A 166 -17.70 -9.97 -4.02
CA CYS A 166 -17.40 -9.37 -5.32
C CYS A 166 -17.88 -10.27 -6.46
N ASP A 167 -17.60 -11.56 -6.40
CA ASP A 167 -18.02 -12.53 -7.41
C ASP A 167 -19.54 -12.64 -7.48
N GLN A 168 -20.19 -12.73 -6.32
CA GLN A 168 -21.66 -12.82 -6.23
C GLN A 168 -22.38 -11.63 -6.87
N HIS A 169 -21.85 -10.42 -6.70
CA HIS A 169 -22.51 -9.19 -7.14
C HIS A 169 -21.88 -8.54 -8.38
N GLY A 170 -20.82 -9.13 -8.95
CA GLY A 170 -20.08 -8.57 -10.08
C GLY A 170 -19.29 -7.30 -9.74
N ILE A 171 -18.98 -7.09 -8.46
CA ILE A 171 -18.15 -5.98 -7.95
C ILE A 171 -16.68 -6.29 -8.26
N LYS A 172 -15.86 -5.28 -8.59
CA LYS A 172 -14.44 -5.47 -8.84
C LYS A 172 -13.61 -5.29 -7.58
N LEU A 173 -12.72 -6.25 -7.30
CA LEU A 173 -11.78 -6.16 -6.18
C LEU A 173 -10.49 -5.49 -6.64
N ILE A 174 -10.17 -4.33 -6.06
CA ILE A 174 -8.95 -3.57 -6.33
C ILE A 174 -7.99 -3.77 -5.16
N ALA A 175 -6.81 -4.35 -5.42
CA ALA A 175 -5.71 -4.39 -4.48
C ALA A 175 -4.84 -3.15 -4.65
N ASP A 176 -4.77 -2.29 -3.64
CA ASP A 176 -3.83 -1.18 -3.62
C ASP A 176 -2.47 -1.65 -3.09
N GLU A 177 -1.58 -1.98 -4.00
CA GLU A 177 -0.21 -2.44 -3.76
C GLU A 177 0.83 -1.32 -3.84
N VAL A 178 0.39 -0.08 -3.85
CA VAL A 178 1.27 1.09 -3.97
C VAL A 178 2.35 1.08 -2.88
N GLN A 179 2.06 0.57 -1.68
CA GLN A 179 3.06 0.49 -0.60
C GLN A 179 3.52 -0.93 -0.28
N SER A 180 2.68 -1.94 -0.48
CA SER A 180 2.94 -3.34 -0.12
C SER A 180 3.63 -4.14 -1.23
N GLY A 181 3.58 -3.69 -2.47
CA GLY A 181 4.17 -4.36 -3.62
C GLY A 181 5.69 -4.29 -3.72
N PHE A 182 6.22 -4.96 -4.73
CA PHE A 182 7.64 -5.00 -5.11
C PHE A 182 8.55 -5.46 -3.97
N ALA A 183 8.36 -6.69 -3.55
CA ALA A 183 9.14 -7.41 -2.54
C ALA A 183 8.94 -6.94 -1.08
N ARG A 184 8.31 -5.78 -0.84
CA ARG A 184 8.26 -5.15 0.48
C ARG A 184 7.72 -6.07 1.58
N THR A 185 6.73 -6.91 1.25
CA THR A 185 6.09 -7.86 2.19
C THR A 185 6.68 -9.28 2.16
N GLY A 186 7.75 -9.51 1.38
CA GLY A 186 8.33 -10.85 1.18
C GLY A 186 7.67 -11.68 0.07
N LYS A 187 6.72 -11.08 -0.64
CA LYS A 187 6.14 -11.52 -1.92
C LYS A 187 6.26 -10.39 -2.92
N LEU A 188 6.06 -10.65 -4.22
CA LEU A 188 6.07 -9.57 -5.21
C LEU A 188 4.91 -8.60 -4.95
N PHE A 189 3.73 -9.13 -4.64
CA PHE A 189 2.56 -8.37 -4.21
C PHE A 189 2.04 -8.88 -2.86
N GLY A 190 1.61 -7.96 -1.99
CA GLY A 190 1.12 -8.29 -0.66
C GLY A 190 -0.14 -9.17 -0.67
N ILE A 191 -1.00 -9.03 -1.68
CA ILE A 191 -2.23 -9.82 -1.83
C ILE A 191 -1.95 -11.32 -1.97
N GLU A 192 -0.80 -11.71 -2.51
CA GLU A 192 -0.39 -13.11 -2.70
C GLU A 192 -0.32 -13.91 -1.39
N HIS A 193 -0.13 -13.23 -0.24
CA HIS A 193 -0.14 -13.90 1.07
C HIS A 193 -1.49 -14.51 1.41
N SER A 194 -2.57 -13.97 0.85
CA SER A 194 -3.94 -14.46 1.11
C SER A 194 -4.39 -15.57 0.16
N GLY A 195 -3.71 -15.72 -0.98
CA GLY A 195 -4.17 -16.58 -2.08
C GLY A 195 -5.43 -16.08 -2.77
N VAL A 196 -5.83 -14.82 -2.56
CA VAL A 196 -6.97 -14.19 -3.23
C VAL A 196 -6.50 -13.44 -4.47
N GLU A 197 -7.18 -13.66 -5.59
CA GLU A 197 -6.93 -12.98 -6.84
C GLU A 197 -7.76 -11.69 -6.93
N PRO A 198 -7.14 -10.50 -7.05
CA PRO A 198 -7.84 -9.25 -7.33
C PRO A 198 -8.22 -9.16 -8.82
N ASP A 199 -9.08 -8.20 -9.15
CA ASP A 199 -9.40 -7.87 -10.55
C ASP A 199 -8.47 -6.79 -11.10
N LEU A 200 -8.03 -5.87 -10.24
CA LEU A 200 -7.14 -4.75 -10.54
C LEU A 200 -6.10 -4.60 -9.42
N VAL A 201 -4.88 -4.22 -9.77
CA VAL A 201 -3.77 -3.98 -8.84
C VAL A 201 -3.18 -2.60 -9.12
N CYS A 202 -3.21 -1.72 -8.12
CA CYS A 202 -2.55 -0.41 -8.20
C CYS A 202 -1.09 -0.54 -7.78
N ILE A 203 -0.17 -0.03 -8.58
CA ILE A 203 1.28 -0.10 -8.35
C ILE A 203 1.94 1.28 -8.45
N ALA A 204 2.94 1.54 -7.59
CA ALA A 204 3.78 2.74 -7.61
C ALA A 204 5.00 2.58 -6.70
N LYS A 205 5.52 3.66 -6.13
CA LYS A 205 6.63 3.71 -5.15
C LYS A 205 7.82 2.83 -5.54
N SER A 206 7.94 1.64 -4.94
CA SER A 206 9.07 0.73 -5.18
C SER A 206 9.18 0.25 -6.63
N LEU A 207 8.11 0.35 -7.42
CA LEU A 207 8.08 -0.03 -8.85
C LEU A 207 9.28 0.51 -9.64
N ALA A 208 9.70 1.75 -9.40
CA ALA A 208 10.76 2.39 -10.17
C ALA A 208 11.92 2.93 -9.32
N GLY A 209 12.10 2.42 -8.09
CA GLY A 209 13.27 2.68 -7.26
C GLY A 209 13.56 4.16 -6.99
N GLY A 210 12.51 5.02 -6.91
CA GLY A 210 12.61 6.46 -6.65
C GLY A 210 12.26 7.35 -7.84
N PHE A 211 12.10 6.80 -9.05
CA PHE A 211 11.58 7.56 -10.19
C PHE A 211 10.05 7.61 -10.17
N PRO A 212 9.43 8.75 -10.58
CA PRO A 212 7.97 8.85 -10.70
C PRO A 212 7.44 7.86 -11.73
N LEU A 213 6.77 6.82 -11.26
CA LEU A 213 6.06 5.84 -12.07
C LEU A 213 4.99 5.17 -11.22
N SER A 214 3.84 4.95 -11.80
CA SER A 214 2.76 4.16 -11.23
C SER A 214 2.01 3.44 -12.34
N GLY A 215 1.10 2.56 -11.98
CA GLY A 215 0.29 1.86 -12.98
C GLY A 215 -0.85 1.08 -12.37
N VAL A 216 -1.64 0.50 -13.25
CA VAL A 216 -2.67 -0.46 -12.94
C VAL A 216 -2.42 -1.71 -13.78
N ILE A 217 -2.30 -2.85 -13.10
CA ILE A 217 -2.33 -4.18 -13.72
C ILE A 217 -3.76 -4.68 -13.56
N GLY A 218 -4.41 -5.09 -14.64
CA GLY A 218 -5.78 -5.59 -14.57
C GLY A 218 -6.02 -6.75 -15.50
N ARG A 219 -7.11 -7.49 -15.24
CA ARG A 219 -7.59 -8.53 -16.16
C ARG A 219 -7.86 -7.89 -17.52
N ALA A 220 -7.39 -8.50 -18.59
CA ALA A 220 -7.41 -7.91 -19.93
C ALA A 220 -8.81 -7.41 -20.33
N GLU A 221 -9.84 -8.19 -20.03
CA GLU A 221 -11.24 -7.86 -20.32
C GLU A 221 -11.72 -6.57 -19.62
N LEU A 222 -11.25 -6.30 -18.39
CA LEU A 222 -11.57 -5.07 -17.67
C LEU A 222 -10.81 -3.88 -18.25
N MET A 223 -9.54 -4.09 -18.55
CA MET A 223 -8.70 -3.03 -19.14
C MET A 223 -9.22 -2.59 -20.50
N ASP A 224 -9.79 -3.50 -21.29
CA ASP A 224 -10.37 -3.24 -22.61
C ASP A 224 -11.77 -2.61 -22.55
N SER A 225 -12.39 -2.52 -21.37
CA SER A 225 -13.69 -1.87 -21.20
C SER A 225 -13.65 -0.35 -21.38
N VAL A 226 -12.46 0.24 -21.26
CA VAL A 226 -12.27 1.69 -21.42
C VAL A 226 -11.93 1.98 -22.88
N PRO A 227 -12.69 2.85 -23.57
CA PRO A 227 -12.43 3.16 -24.96
C PRO A 227 -11.08 3.87 -25.14
N PRO A 228 -10.44 3.76 -26.32
CA PRO A 228 -9.19 4.44 -26.62
C PRO A 228 -9.24 5.93 -26.28
N GLY A 229 -8.19 6.45 -25.62
CA GLY A 229 -8.13 7.84 -25.17
C GLY A 229 -8.81 8.11 -23.81
N GLY A 230 -9.49 7.13 -23.22
CA GLY A 230 -10.16 7.28 -21.91
C GLY A 230 -9.21 7.30 -20.70
N LEU A 231 -8.03 6.72 -20.85
CA LEU A 231 -6.97 6.69 -19.84
C LEU A 231 -5.66 7.23 -20.42
N GLY A 232 -4.77 7.70 -19.57
CA GLY A 232 -3.43 8.11 -19.96
C GLY A 232 -3.01 9.45 -19.35
N GLY A 233 -1.94 10.00 -19.89
CA GLY A 233 -1.34 11.29 -19.53
C GLY A 233 -0.12 11.54 -20.40
N THR A 234 0.21 12.81 -20.66
CA THR A 234 1.33 13.17 -21.55
C THR A 234 2.65 12.54 -21.11
N TYR A 235 2.90 12.48 -19.81
CA TYR A 235 4.12 11.89 -19.21
C TYR A 235 3.89 10.54 -18.52
N ALA A 236 2.70 9.97 -18.68
CA ALA A 236 2.36 8.68 -18.11
C ALA A 236 3.26 7.58 -18.68
N GLY A 237 3.88 6.79 -17.82
CA GLY A 237 4.83 5.76 -18.22
C GLY A 237 6.09 6.33 -18.90
N ALA A 238 6.61 7.46 -18.41
CA ALA A 238 7.81 8.09 -18.96
C ALA A 238 8.98 7.09 -19.14
N PRO A 239 9.76 7.19 -20.23
CA PRO A 239 10.82 6.21 -20.58
C PRO A 239 11.82 5.96 -19.44
N LEU A 240 12.21 7.01 -18.72
CA LEU A 240 13.16 6.91 -17.60
C LEU A 240 12.58 6.10 -16.43
N GLY A 241 11.29 6.33 -16.11
CA GLY A 241 10.58 5.57 -15.08
C GLY A 241 10.43 4.09 -15.47
N CYS A 242 10.09 3.81 -16.73
CA CYS A 242 9.98 2.43 -17.23
C CYS A 242 11.33 1.70 -17.23
N ALA A 243 12.41 2.36 -17.68
CA ALA A 243 13.75 1.79 -17.63
C ALA A 243 14.20 1.52 -16.18
N ALA A 244 13.86 2.41 -15.25
CA ALA A 244 14.11 2.18 -13.82
C ALA A 244 13.28 1.00 -13.29
N GLY A 245 12.00 0.89 -13.68
CA GLY A 245 11.12 -0.22 -13.28
C GLY A 245 11.62 -1.58 -13.77
N LEU A 246 12.11 -1.66 -14.99
CA LEU A 246 12.75 -2.87 -15.54
C LEU A 246 13.95 -3.29 -14.67
N ALA A 247 14.84 -2.35 -14.38
CA ALA A 247 16.00 -2.62 -13.52
C ALA A 247 15.61 -3.02 -12.09
N VAL A 248 14.52 -2.48 -11.53
CA VAL A 248 14.01 -2.89 -10.21
C VAL A 248 13.53 -4.34 -10.23
N LEU A 249 12.81 -4.76 -11.26
CA LEU A 249 12.37 -6.16 -11.37
C LEU A 249 13.57 -7.12 -11.44
N ASP A 250 14.58 -6.77 -12.23
CA ASP A 250 15.81 -7.58 -12.35
C ASP A 250 16.55 -7.66 -11.00
N ILE A 251 16.74 -6.53 -10.29
CA ILE A 251 17.38 -6.49 -8.97
C ILE A 251 16.61 -7.31 -7.92
N ILE A 252 15.27 -7.28 -7.93
CA ILE A 252 14.45 -8.09 -7.01
C ILE A 252 14.78 -9.57 -7.15
N GLU A 253 14.97 -10.06 -8.38
CA GLU A 253 15.31 -11.45 -8.66
C GLU A 253 16.79 -11.75 -8.38
N GLU A 254 17.71 -10.95 -8.89
CA GLU A 254 19.16 -11.14 -8.77
C GLU A 254 19.65 -11.09 -7.31
N GLU A 255 19.15 -10.12 -6.53
CA GLU A 255 19.52 -9.95 -5.12
C GLU A 255 18.59 -10.72 -4.15
N LYS A 256 17.65 -11.51 -4.67
CA LYS A 256 16.68 -12.31 -3.88
C LYS A 256 15.95 -11.47 -2.82
N LEU A 257 15.45 -10.30 -3.24
CA LEU A 257 14.89 -9.34 -2.31
C LEU A 257 13.60 -9.80 -1.62
N LEU A 258 12.91 -10.82 -2.14
CA LEU A 258 11.78 -11.47 -1.43
C LEU A 258 12.26 -12.14 -0.14
N ASP A 259 13.31 -12.94 -0.23
CA ASP A 259 13.92 -13.61 0.92
C ASP A 259 14.53 -12.59 1.88
N ARG A 260 15.20 -11.56 1.32
CA ARG A 260 15.78 -10.46 2.11
C ARG A 260 14.72 -9.74 2.93
N ALA A 261 13.55 -9.43 2.35
CA ALA A 261 12.46 -8.78 3.05
C ALA A 261 11.92 -9.65 4.20
N ASN A 262 11.77 -10.95 3.98
CA ASN A 262 11.35 -11.88 5.03
C ASN A 262 12.35 -11.93 6.18
N ASN A 263 13.65 -12.13 5.89
CA ASN A 263 14.71 -12.21 6.90
C ASN A 263 14.83 -10.90 7.70
N MET A 264 14.80 -9.75 7.02
CA MET A 264 14.78 -8.43 7.65
C MET A 264 13.57 -8.27 8.55
N GLY A 265 12.39 -8.67 8.09
CA GLY A 265 11.15 -8.59 8.85
C GLY A 265 11.19 -9.42 10.14
N GLU A 266 11.71 -10.64 10.08
CA GLU A 266 11.86 -11.49 11.26
C GLU A 266 12.87 -10.88 12.26
N ARG A 267 14.00 -10.32 11.79
CA ARG A 267 14.97 -9.61 12.63
C ARG A 267 14.32 -8.42 13.35
N LEU A 268 13.59 -7.57 12.63
CA LEU A 268 12.87 -6.43 13.19
C LEU A 268 11.85 -6.87 14.24
N LYS A 269 11.00 -7.85 13.90
CA LYS A 269 9.97 -8.36 14.81
C LYS A 269 10.56 -8.99 16.07
N ALA A 270 11.63 -9.79 15.94
CA ALA A 270 12.29 -10.42 17.10
C ALA A 270 12.82 -9.38 18.09
N ARG A 271 13.49 -8.31 17.59
CA ARG A 271 14.02 -7.25 18.43
C ARG A 271 12.88 -6.48 19.14
N ILE A 272 11.84 -6.06 18.40
CA ILE A 272 10.70 -5.31 18.96
C ILE A 272 9.92 -6.18 19.96
N ALA A 273 9.73 -7.47 19.69
CA ALA A 273 9.09 -8.40 20.64
C ALA A 273 9.90 -8.56 21.95
N SER A 274 11.23 -8.44 21.90
CA SER A 274 12.06 -8.42 23.11
C SER A 274 11.82 -7.15 23.94
N TRP A 275 11.63 -6.01 23.30
CA TRP A 275 11.31 -4.74 23.99
C TRP A 275 9.92 -4.76 24.63
N HIS A 276 8.92 -5.33 23.95
CA HIS A 276 7.56 -5.46 24.51
C HIS A 276 7.53 -6.12 25.90
N LYS A 277 8.45 -7.03 26.17
CA LYS A 277 8.54 -7.76 27.45
C LYS A 277 9.19 -6.96 28.57
N ARG A 278 9.80 -5.83 28.27
CA ARG A 278 10.57 -5.02 29.23
C ARG A 278 9.67 -3.99 29.89
N THR A 279 9.93 -3.76 31.19
CA THR A 279 9.20 -2.78 32.03
C THR A 279 10.02 -1.53 32.34
N ASP A 280 11.28 -1.49 31.92
CA ASP A 280 12.21 -0.37 32.10
C ASP A 280 12.25 0.61 30.94
N MET A 281 11.38 0.42 29.96
CA MET A 281 11.22 1.28 28.78
C MET A 281 9.77 1.68 28.57
N LEU A 282 9.52 2.59 27.60
CA LEU A 282 8.15 2.93 27.20
C LEU A 282 7.36 1.66 26.82
N PRO A 283 6.10 1.56 27.26
CA PRO A 283 5.25 0.45 26.87
C PRO A 283 4.95 0.49 25.38
N ILE A 284 5.17 -0.62 24.70
CA ILE A 284 4.89 -0.79 23.28
C ILE A 284 4.06 -2.05 23.03
N SER A 285 3.36 -2.10 21.91
CA SER A 285 2.66 -3.30 21.47
C SER A 285 3.62 -4.38 20.95
N MET A 286 3.12 -5.59 20.76
CA MET A 286 3.78 -6.58 19.93
C MET A 286 3.95 -6.01 18.49
N PRO A 287 5.04 -6.35 17.80
CA PRO A 287 5.22 -5.96 16.40
C PRO A 287 4.20 -6.63 15.49
N ARG A 288 3.83 -5.95 14.41
CA ARG A 288 2.97 -6.47 13.35
C ARG A 288 3.51 -6.15 11.97
N GLY A 289 2.93 -6.77 10.96
CA GLY A 289 3.27 -6.55 9.56
C GLY A 289 3.78 -7.79 8.84
N LEU A 290 4.09 -7.65 7.55
CA LEU A 290 4.60 -8.70 6.67
C LEU A 290 5.94 -8.31 6.05
N GLY A 291 6.84 -9.28 5.94
CA GLY A 291 8.19 -9.02 5.43
C GLY A 291 8.83 -7.82 6.14
N ALA A 292 9.39 -6.89 5.37
CA ALA A 292 10.06 -5.70 5.88
C ALA A 292 9.11 -4.48 6.09
N MET A 293 7.80 -4.69 6.11
CA MET A 293 6.80 -3.73 6.61
C MET A 293 6.47 -4.07 8.06
N VAL A 294 7.19 -3.49 9.01
CA VAL A 294 7.04 -3.78 10.44
C VAL A 294 6.69 -2.52 11.21
N ALA A 295 5.70 -2.62 12.09
CA ALA A 295 5.28 -1.52 12.95
C ALA A 295 4.96 -2.00 14.37
N PHE A 296 4.98 -1.06 15.31
CA PHE A 296 4.51 -1.22 16.67
C PHE A 296 3.84 0.05 17.17
N ASP A 297 2.96 -0.07 18.16
CA ASP A 297 2.29 1.06 18.77
C ASP A 297 2.98 1.42 20.10
N ILE A 298 3.02 2.71 20.43
CA ILE A 298 3.38 3.20 21.76
C ILE A 298 2.10 3.21 22.58
N LEU A 299 2.14 2.57 23.74
CA LEU A 299 0.99 2.37 24.61
C LEU A 299 1.01 3.30 25.83
N GLU A 300 -0.16 3.51 26.45
CA GLU A 300 -0.28 4.28 27.69
C GLU A 300 0.35 3.54 28.88
N ARG A 301 0.28 2.20 28.89
CA ARG A 301 0.78 1.36 30.00
C ARG A 301 1.20 -0.03 29.51
N HIS A 302 2.09 -0.66 30.27
CA HIS A 302 2.47 -2.05 30.05
C HIS A 302 1.26 -2.98 30.15
N ALA A 303 1.24 -4.02 29.33
CA ALA A 303 0.13 -4.97 29.19
C ALA A 303 -1.23 -4.34 28.84
N GLY A 304 -1.24 -3.08 28.41
CA GLY A 304 -2.41 -2.40 27.87
C GLY A 304 -2.53 -2.57 26.36
N VAL A 305 -3.66 -2.09 25.80
CA VAL A 305 -3.90 -2.00 24.36
C VAL A 305 -4.09 -0.56 23.91
N GLU A 306 -4.34 0.35 24.85
CA GLU A 306 -4.61 1.77 24.61
C GLU A 306 -3.37 2.48 24.08
N GLN A 307 -3.48 3.09 22.89
CA GLN A 307 -2.39 3.80 22.23
C GLN A 307 -2.18 5.18 22.85
N ARG A 308 -0.91 5.54 23.09
CA ARG A 308 -0.51 6.88 23.58
C ARG A 308 -0.60 7.90 22.44
N LYS A 309 -1.75 8.54 22.35
CA LYS A 309 -2.14 9.41 21.26
C LYS A 309 -1.10 10.50 20.97
N GLY A 310 -0.70 10.61 19.69
CA GLY A 310 0.23 11.64 19.18
C GLY A 310 1.70 11.46 19.59
N PHE A 311 2.03 10.46 20.41
CA PHE A 311 3.40 10.28 20.90
C PHE A 311 4.39 9.84 19.82
N GLY A 312 3.90 9.24 18.74
CA GLY A 312 4.75 8.82 17.63
C GLY A 312 5.58 9.95 17.02
N SER A 313 5.00 11.15 16.90
CA SER A 313 5.71 12.33 16.41
C SER A 313 6.87 12.77 17.32
N LYS A 314 6.69 12.69 18.65
CA LYS A 314 7.75 12.97 19.62
C LYS A 314 8.90 11.97 19.44
N LEU A 315 8.60 10.68 19.36
CA LEU A 315 9.61 9.65 19.16
C LEU A 315 10.37 9.85 17.83
N CYS A 316 9.67 10.18 16.74
CA CYS A 316 10.31 10.47 15.46
C CYS A 316 11.25 11.69 15.54
N ALA A 317 10.89 12.75 16.26
CA ALA A 317 11.76 13.91 16.47
C ALA A 317 13.02 13.52 17.24
N ARG A 318 12.90 12.75 18.33
CA ARG A 318 14.04 12.24 19.10
C ARG A 318 14.96 11.34 18.26
N ALA A 319 14.37 10.50 17.39
CA ALA A 319 15.14 9.66 16.46
C ALA A 319 15.94 10.52 15.48
N CYS A 320 15.34 11.56 14.94
CA CYS A 320 15.99 12.49 14.03
C CYS A 320 17.20 13.20 14.67
N GLU A 321 17.09 13.63 15.95
CA GLU A 321 18.20 14.18 16.72
C GLU A 321 19.39 13.22 16.87
N LYS A 322 19.11 11.90 16.83
CA LYS A 322 20.12 10.83 16.88
C LYS A 322 20.55 10.31 15.50
N GLY A 323 20.12 10.97 14.42
CA GLY A 323 20.48 10.62 13.04
C GLY A 323 19.62 9.54 12.38
N LEU A 324 18.50 9.12 13.01
CA LEU A 324 17.58 8.14 12.47
C LEU A 324 16.26 8.78 12.00
N ILE A 325 15.93 8.64 10.73
CA ILE A 325 14.66 9.10 10.17
C ILE A 325 13.60 8.00 10.34
N LEU A 326 12.57 8.29 11.13
CA LEU A 326 11.41 7.44 11.33
C LEU A 326 10.13 8.17 10.95
N LEU A 327 9.05 7.41 10.73
CA LEU A 327 7.73 7.95 10.47
C LEU A 327 6.70 7.37 11.42
N ALA A 328 5.86 8.26 11.97
CA ALA A 328 4.68 7.88 12.72
C ALA A 328 3.47 7.76 11.79
N CYS A 329 2.53 6.89 12.14
CA CYS A 329 1.28 6.70 11.41
C CYS A 329 0.16 6.20 12.34
N GLY A 330 -0.90 5.62 11.77
CA GLY A 330 -2.08 5.19 12.51
C GLY A 330 -3.06 6.33 12.78
N VAL A 331 -4.30 5.99 13.10
CA VAL A 331 -5.37 6.98 13.35
C VAL A 331 -5.04 7.84 14.57
N GLN A 332 -4.45 7.25 15.60
CA GLN A 332 -4.07 7.93 16.84
C GLN A 332 -2.68 8.60 16.78
N GLY A 333 -1.89 8.40 15.70
CA GLY A 333 -0.52 8.93 15.59
C GLY A 333 0.46 8.36 16.63
N ALA A 334 0.22 7.15 17.11
CA ALA A 334 1.03 6.46 18.11
C ALA A 334 1.81 5.27 17.54
N THR A 335 1.63 4.96 16.25
CA THR A 335 2.30 3.84 15.58
C THR A 335 3.63 4.31 14.99
N ILE A 336 4.70 3.60 15.30
CA ILE A 336 6.00 3.73 14.64
C ILE A 336 6.08 2.68 13.54
N ARG A 337 6.36 3.11 12.32
CA ARG A 337 6.58 2.24 11.17
C ARG A 337 8.04 2.20 10.77
N ILE A 338 8.55 1.00 10.57
CA ILE A 338 9.90 0.75 10.08
C ILE A 338 9.80 0.31 8.62
N LEU A 339 10.39 1.10 7.74
CA LEU A 339 10.34 0.90 6.29
C LEU A 339 11.75 1.09 5.71
N THR A 340 12.67 0.27 6.15
CA THR A 340 14.08 0.29 5.74
C THR A 340 14.22 -0.13 4.27
N PRO A 341 15.16 0.45 3.50
CA PRO A 341 15.52 -0.08 2.19
C PRO A 341 15.90 -1.57 2.28
N LEU A 342 15.39 -2.40 1.38
CA LEU A 342 15.67 -3.85 1.41
C LEU A 342 17.17 -4.16 1.20
N THR A 343 17.89 -3.25 0.55
CA THR A 343 19.32 -3.35 0.28
C THR A 343 20.21 -2.84 1.44
N ALA A 344 19.60 -2.37 2.55
CA ALA A 344 20.37 -1.98 3.74
C ALA A 344 21.05 -3.19 4.37
N SER A 345 22.28 -3.01 4.87
CA SER A 345 22.99 -4.09 5.58
C SER A 345 22.36 -4.39 6.93
N ASP A 346 22.62 -5.56 7.49
CA ASP A 346 22.12 -5.95 8.79
C ASP A 346 22.64 -5.07 9.92
N GLU A 347 23.92 -4.64 9.80
CA GLU A 347 24.58 -3.74 10.76
C GLU A 347 23.86 -2.39 10.81
N LEU A 348 23.51 -1.82 9.64
CA LEU A 348 22.77 -0.55 9.56
C LEU A 348 21.34 -0.67 10.12
N VAL A 349 20.69 -1.82 9.91
CA VAL A 349 19.38 -2.12 10.50
C VAL A 349 19.48 -2.19 12.03
N ASP A 350 20.50 -2.87 12.55
CA ASP A 350 20.72 -2.98 13.99
C ASP A 350 21.08 -1.65 14.64
N GLU A 351 21.89 -0.82 14.02
CA GLU A 351 22.18 0.55 14.47
C GLU A 351 20.90 1.36 14.62
N GLY A 352 20.01 1.29 13.62
CA GLY A 352 18.69 1.95 13.69
C GLY A 352 17.82 1.41 14.84
N LEU A 353 17.83 0.11 15.07
CA LEU A 353 17.11 -0.52 16.19
C LEU A 353 17.69 -0.11 17.55
N ASP A 354 19.01 -0.02 17.68
CA ASP A 354 19.68 0.43 18.91
C ASP A 354 19.30 1.87 19.27
N ILE A 355 19.21 2.75 18.26
CA ILE A 355 18.75 4.13 18.45
C ILE A 355 17.29 4.16 18.97
N ILE A 356 16.40 3.35 18.37
CA ILE A 356 15.00 3.26 18.83
C ILE A 356 14.95 2.75 20.28
N GLU A 357 15.68 1.69 20.60
CA GLU A 357 15.74 1.11 21.97
C GLU A 357 16.20 2.16 22.98
N GLN A 358 17.27 2.89 22.68
CA GLN A 358 17.78 3.95 23.53
C GLN A 358 16.71 5.02 23.80
N ILE A 359 15.96 5.46 22.79
CA ILE A 359 14.91 6.46 22.95
C ILE A 359 13.77 5.92 23.84
N LEU A 360 13.36 4.66 23.64
CA LEU A 360 12.32 4.03 24.46
C LEU A 360 12.74 3.97 25.94
N LEU A 361 14.03 3.74 26.24
CA LEU A 361 14.59 3.76 27.60
C LEU A 361 14.67 5.16 28.21
N GLU A 362 15.08 6.15 27.42
CA GLU A 362 15.18 7.56 27.85
C GLU A 362 13.81 8.13 28.19
N GLU A 363 12.84 7.93 27.32
CA GLU A 363 11.47 8.45 27.46
C GLU A 363 10.65 7.74 28.56
N ALA A 364 11.06 6.57 29.01
CA ALA A 364 10.45 5.91 30.18
C ALA A 364 10.83 6.58 31.52
N LYS A 365 11.95 7.34 31.54
CA LYS A 365 12.46 8.03 32.71
C LYS A 365 12.01 9.50 32.80
N ALA A 366 11.46 10.02 31.70
CA ALA A 366 11.00 11.40 31.57
C ALA A 366 9.54 11.58 32.01
#